data_b14791495e3afa888c26104de42c5ac8
#
_entry.id   b14791495e3afa888c26104de42c5ac8
#
_cell.length_a   1.000
_cell.length_b   1.000
_cell.length_c   1.000
_cell.angle_alpha   90.00
_cell.angle_beta   90.00
_cell.angle_gamma   90.00
#
_symmetry.space_group_name_H-M   'P 1'
#
loop_
_entity.id
_entity.type
_entity.pdbx_description
1 polymer ?
#
loop_
_entity_poly.entity_id
_entity_poly.type
_entity_poly.pdbx_seq_one_letter_code
_entity_poly.pdbx_strand_id
1 'polypeptide(L)'
;RYLELSKAAAALTLHNPQLIKEVARAELCEETQDTAALAALRKRGVLEIYEVETQRLKTFSAEALVARKRLAARQQQAHDDIVNHFKEKEVCLLHGVTSSGKTEVYIALIEEMLAQGKQVLYLVPEIALTTQLTTRLGRVFGSRMGVYHTKIPDAERVELWRHQLSDQPNPLILGVRSSIFLPFQNL
;
A
#
# COMPACT_ATOMS: atom_id res chain seq x y z
N ARG A 1 13.94 -30.00 11.02
CA ARG A 1 13.21 -28.73 11.21
C ARG A 1 11.81 -28.76 10.57
N TYR A 2 11.67 -29.19 9.31
CA TYR A 2 10.35 -29.36 8.71
C TYR A 2 9.41 -30.25 9.55
N LEU A 3 9.94 -31.37 10.08
CA LEU A 3 9.17 -32.27 10.96
C LEU A 3 8.78 -31.61 12.29
N GLU A 4 9.57 -30.69 12.82
CA GLU A 4 9.24 -29.94 14.04
C GLU A 4 8.20 -28.87 13.77
N LEU A 5 8.30 -28.16 12.66
CA LEU A 5 7.31 -27.20 12.20
C LEU A 5 5.99 -27.90 11.85
N SER A 6 6.06 -29.12 11.25
CA SER A 6 4.88 -29.89 10.89
C SER A 6 4.25 -30.61 12.09
N LYS A 7 4.99 -30.92 13.16
CA LYS A 7 4.42 -31.50 14.39
C LYS A 7 3.44 -30.57 15.08
N ALA A 8 3.77 -29.28 15.13
CA ALA A 8 2.84 -28.25 15.64
C ALA A 8 1.62 -28.09 14.74
N ALA A 9 1.77 -28.30 13.43
CA ALA A 9 0.67 -28.27 12.46
C ALA A 9 -0.12 -29.57 12.44
N ALA A 10 0.52 -30.73 12.59
CA ALA A 10 -0.13 -32.04 12.57
C ALA A 10 -1.12 -32.22 13.72
N ALA A 11 -0.85 -31.66 14.88
CA ALA A 11 -1.80 -31.65 16.00
C ALA A 11 -3.10 -30.87 15.66
N LEU A 12 -3.04 -29.91 14.73
CA LEU A 12 -4.18 -29.13 14.24
C LEU A 12 -4.82 -29.73 12.98
N THR A 13 -4.04 -30.51 12.18
CA THR A 13 -4.48 -31.04 10.88
C THR A 13 -5.15 -32.40 10.96
N LEU A 14 -5.00 -33.16 12.05
CA LEU A 14 -5.70 -34.44 12.25
C LEU A 14 -7.23 -34.31 12.20
N HIS A 15 -7.77 -33.11 12.38
CA HIS A 15 -9.20 -32.80 12.32
C HIS A 15 -9.60 -31.93 11.11
N ASN A 16 -8.63 -31.40 10.35
CA ASN A 16 -8.94 -30.56 9.18
C ASN A 16 -7.81 -30.61 8.13
N PRO A 17 -7.90 -31.48 7.11
CA PRO A 17 -6.88 -31.64 6.09
C PRO A 17 -6.64 -30.41 5.20
N GLN A 18 -7.44 -29.34 5.35
CA GLN A 18 -7.26 -28.09 4.60
C GLN A 18 -6.27 -27.11 5.28
N LEU A 19 -5.76 -27.43 6.48
CA LEU A 19 -4.76 -26.63 7.18
C LEU A 19 -3.33 -27.14 6.89
N ILE A 20 -2.94 -27.19 5.63
CA ILE A 20 -1.55 -27.44 5.25
C ILE A 20 -0.75 -26.16 5.61
N LYS A 21 0.23 -26.29 6.51
CA LYS A 21 1.10 -25.17 6.85
C LYS A 21 2.13 -24.96 5.75
N GLU A 22 2.04 -23.83 5.07
CA GLU A 22 3.05 -23.37 4.14
C GLU A 22 4.28 -22.85 4.92
N VAL A 23 5.47 -23.21 4.46
CA VAL A 23 6.75 -22.80 5.07
C VAL A 23 7.64 -22.22 3.98
N ALA A 24 8.19 -21.03 4.19
CA ALA A 24 9.08 -20.42 3.22
C ALA A 24 10.36 -21.27 3.04
N ARG A 25 10.78 -21.44 1.78
CA ARG A 25 12.00 -22.21 1.45
C ARG A 25 13.23 -21.68 2.19
N ALA A 26 13.35 -20.36 2.34
CA ALA A 26 14.44 -19.72 3.10
C ALA A 26 14.46 -20.20 4.54
N GLU A 27 13.32 -20.23 5.21
CA GLU A 27 13.19 -20.68 6.60
C GLU A 27 13.59 -22.15 6.79
N LEU A 28 13.27 -23.00 5.80
CA LEU A 28 13.69 -24.41 5.81
C LEU A 28 15.19 -24.60 5.58
N CYS A 29 15.85 -23.67 4.87
CA CYS A 29 17.26 -23.77 4.49
C CYS A 29 18.22 -23.01 5.42
N GLU A 30 17.72 -22.17 6.33
CA GLU A 30 18.57 -21.34 7.21
C GLU A 30 19.49 -22.18 8.13
N GLU A 31 19.07 -23.35 8.60
CA GLU A 31 19.85 -24.22 9.48
C GLU A 31 20.53 -25.39 8.76
N THR A 32 20.00 -25.79 7.62
CA THR A 32 20.55 -26.89 6.83
C THR A 32 20.77 -26.39 5.40
N GLN A 33 22.01 -26.21 4.99
CA GLN A 33 22.38 -25.91 3.59
C GLN A 33 22.03 -27.09 2.63
N ASP A 34 21.16 -27.99 3.03
CA ASP A 34 20.90 -29.25 2.35
C ASP A 34 19.77 -29.11 1.31
N THR A 35 20.10 -28.45 0.21
CA THR A 35 19.23 -28.37 -0.97
C THR A 35 18.96 -29.74 -1.60
N ALA A 36 19.83 -30.72 -1.37
CA ALA A 36 19.72 -32.11 -1.89
C ALA A 36 18.58 -32.84 -1.16
N ALA A 37 18.46 -32.67 0.16
CA ALA A 37 17.37 -33.27 0.93
C ALA A 37 15.99 -32.74 0.50
N LEU A 38 15.87 -31.42 0.22
CA LEU A 38 14.64 -30.85 -0.31
C LEU A 38 14.27 -31.42 -1.69
N ALA A 39 15.26 -31.57 -2.57
CA ALA A 39 15.05 -32.17 -3.88
C ALA A 39 14.59 -33.65 -3.78
N ALA A 40 15.17 -34.41 -2.86
CA ALA A 40 14.80 -35.80 -2.61
C ALA A 40 13.37 -35.94 -2.06
N LEU A 41 12.97 -35.07 -1.12
CA LEU A 41 11.61 -35.04 -0.56
C LEU A 41 10.57 -34.63 -1.60
N ARG A 42 10.91 -33.65 -2.47
CA ARG A 42 10.07 -33.29 -3.62
C ARG A 42 9.88 -34.48 -4.58
N LYS A 43 10.99 -35.17 -4.93
CA LYS A 43 10.94 -36.33 -5.83
C LYS A 43 10.10 -37.50 -5.27
N ARG A 44 10.03 -37.62 -3.95
CA ARG A 44 9.22 -38.63 -3.24
C ARG A 44 7.77 -38.20 -3.02
N GLY A 45 7.36 -37.01 -3.47
CA GLY A 45 6.01 -36.47 -3.28
C GLY A 45 5.66 -36.10 -1.83
N VAL A 46 6.66 -35.98 -0.95
CA VAL A 46 6.45 -35.57 0.46
C VAL A 46 6.31 -34.07 0.58
N LEU A 47 6.95 -33.32 -0.34
CA LEU A 47 6.90 -31.85 -0.40
C LEU A 47 6.47 -31.43 -1.80
N GLU A 48 5.61 -30.45 -1.85
CA GLU A 48 5.28 -29.70 -3.05
C GLU A 48 5.92 -28.30 -2.94
N ILE A 49 6.58 -27.85 -4.01
CA ILE A 49 7.17 -26.50 -4.08
C ILE A 49 6.35 -25.76 -5.14
N TYR A 50 5.76 -24.66 -4.74
CA TYR A 50 5.04 -23.76 -5.62
C TYR A 50 5.46 -22.30 -5.33
N GLU A 51 5.27 -21.45 -6.31
CA GLU A 51 5.55 -20.03 -6.16
C GLU A 51 4.28 -19.32 -5.66
N VAL A 52 4.40 -18.64 -4.56
CA VAL A 52 3.33 -17.79 -4.03
C VAL A 52 3.65 -16.34 -4.38
N GLU A 53 2.74 -15.68 -5.06
CA GLU A 53 2.83 -14.23 -5.24
C GLU A 53 2.66 -13.55 -3.86
N THR A 54 3.77 -13.18 -3.24
CA THR A 54 3.74 -12.40 -2.00
C THR A 54 3.58 -10.93 -2.35
N GLN A 55 2.53 -10.32 -1.81
CA GLN A 55 2.35 -8.86 -1.93
C GLN A 55 3.54 -8.15 -1.28
N ARG A 56 4.34 -7.47 -2.10
CA ARG A 56 5.49 -6.68 -1.66
C ARG A 56 5.15 -5.22 -1.37
N LEU A 57 3.93 -4.84 -1.72
CA LEU A 57 3.46 -3.48 -1.44
C LEU A 57 3.45 -3.24 0.06
N LYS A 58 4.14 -2.18 0.48
CA LYS A 58 4.12 -1.75 1.88
C LYS A 58 2.71 -1.29 2.24
N THR A 59 1.95 -2.14 2.90
CA THR A 59 0.66 -1.78 3.45
C THR A 59 0.87 -1.10 4.80
N PHE A 60 0.28 0.06 4.98
CA PHE A 60 0.21 0.68 6.31
C PHE A 60 -0.79 -0.12 7.15
N SER A 61 -0.35 -0.59 8.33
CA SER A 61 -1.24 -1.37 9.22
C SER A 61 -2.46 -0.55 9.64
N ALA A 62 -3.62 -1.20 9.67
CA ALA A 62 -4.87 -0.56 10.08
C ALA A 62 -4.84 -0.06 11.54
N GLU A 63 -4.00 -0.65 12.38
CA GLU A 63 -3.85 -0.31 13.80
C GLU A 63 -3.26 1.08 14.07
N ALA A 64 -2.63 1.71 13.07
CA ALA A 64 -2.01 3.02 13.20
C ALA A 64 -2.85 4.17 12.63
N LEU A 65 -4.10 3.90 12.22
CA LEU A 65 -4.94 4.94 11.63
C LEU A 65 -5.31 5.99 12.66
N VAL A 66 -5.02 7.24 12.33
CA VAL A 66 -5.36 8.40 13.15
C VAL A 66 -6.42 9.20 12.43
N ALA A 67 -7.50 9.52 13.14
CA ALA A 67 -8.53 10.40 12.60
C ALA A 67 -7.91 11.74 12.15
N ARG A 68 -8.42 12.28 11.06
CA ARG A 68 -8.03 13.60 10.58
C ARG A 68 -8.12 14.65 11.67
N LYS A 69 -7.12 15.50 11.76
CA LYS A 69 -7.17 16.68 12.62
C LYS A 69 -8.26 17.64 12.13
N ARG A 70 -8.99 18.23 13.06
CA ARG A 70 -9.94 19.29 12.73
C ARG A 70 -9.21 20.48 12.11
N LEU A 71 -9.73 20.99 11.01
CA LEU A 71 -9.13 22.16 10.37
C LEU A 71 -9.27 23.40 11.26
N ALA A 72 -8.23 24.21 11.34
CA ALA A 72 -8.32 25.54 11.94
C ALA A 72 -9.21 26.46 11.06
N ALA A 73 -9.77 27.53 11.62
CA ALA A 73 -10.73 28.38 10.91
C ALA A 73 -10.21 28.87 9.53
N ARG A 74 -8.95 29.27 9.42
CA ARG A 74 -8.35 29.69 8.14
C ARG A 74 -8.16 28.53 7.15
N GLN A 75 -7.87 27.33 7.65
CA GLN A 75 -7.76 26.14 6.81
C GLN A 75 -9.12 25.71 6.30
N GLN A 76 -10.14 25.79 7.16
CA GLN A 76 -11.53 25.51 6.76
C GLN A 76 -11.98 26.50 5.69
N GLN A 77 -11.73 27.78 5.88
CA GLN A 77 -12.04 28.79 4.86
C GLN A 77 -11.36 28.47 3.53
N ALA A 78 -10.07 28.17 3.54
CA ALA A 78 -9.33 27.81 2.33
C ALA A 78 -9.87 26.53 1.66
N HIS A 79 -10.28 25.55 2.44
CA HIS A 79 -10.92 24.33 1.95
C HIS A 79 -12.25 24.67 1.24
N ASP A 80 -13.13 25.44 1.90
CA ASP A 80 -14.44 25.79 1.38
C ASP A 80 -14.32 26.66 0.10
N ASP A 81 -13.34 27.56 0.07
CA ASP A 81 -13.03 28.38 -1.10
C ASP A 81 -12.58 27.49 -2.28
N ILE A 82 -11.74 26.48 -2.05
CA ILE A 82 -11.32 25.53 -3.09
C ILE A 82 -12.50 24.73 -3.62
N VAL A 83 -13.32 24.17 -2.73
CA VAL A 83 -14.51 23.39 -3.12
C VAL A 83 -15.49 24.23 -3.93
N ASN A 84 -15.72 25.48 -3.52
CA ASN A 84 -16.56 26.39 -4.26
C ASN A 84 -15.95 26.77 -5.61
N HIS A 85 -14.65 26.99 -5.67
CA HIS A 85 -13.93 27.32 -6.90
C HIS A 85 -14.04 26.21 -7.95
N PHE A 86 -13.94 24.95 -7.53
CA PHE A 86 -14.09 23.78 -8.41
C PHE A 86 -15.49 23.59 -9.00
N LYS A 87 -16.51 24.32 -8.52
CA LYS A 87 -17.83 24.31 -9.17
C LYS A 87 -17.84 25.03 -10.54
N GLU A 88 -16.90 25.95 -10.74
CA GLU A 88 -16.85 26.80 -11.92
C GLU A 88 -15.51 26.66 -12.69
N LYS A 89 -14.45 26.21 -12.05
CA LYS A 89 -13.09 26.15 -12.60
C LYS A 89 -12.48 24.78 -12.39
N GLU A 90 -11.65 24.37 -13.33
CA GLU A 90 -10.94 23.08 -13.27
C GLU A 90 -9.62 23.14 -12.48
N VAL A 91 -9.06 24.34 -12.27
CA VAL A 91 -7.76 24.55 -11.63
C VAL A 91 -7.89 25.57 -10.52
N CYS A 92 -7.33 25.23 -9.35
CA CYS A 92 -7.25 26.12 -8.19
C CYS A 92 -5.81 26.19 -7.67
N LEU A 93 -5.32 27.40 -7.37
CA LEU A 93 -4.02 27.63 -6.74
C LEU A 93 -4.19 27.88 -5.25
N LEU A 94 -3.74 26.94 -4.42
CA LEU A 94 -3.58 27.17 -2.97
C LEU A 94 -2.19 27.76 -2.68
N HIS A 95 -2.13 29.07 -2.53
CA HIS A 95 -0.90 29.77 -2.16
C HIS A 95 -0.76 29.87 -0.64
N GLY A 96 0.43 29.59 -0.12
CA GLY A 96 0.72 29.68 1.31
C GLY A 96 2.18 29.36 1.63
N VAL A 97 2.70 29.97 2.70
CA VAL A 97 4.07 29.76 3.16
C VAL A 97 4.30 28.32 3.62
N THR A 98 5.57 27.91 3.73
CA THR A 98 5.92 26.62 4.31
C THR A 98 5.36 26.51 5.74
N SER A 99 4.91 25.33 6.13
CA SER A 99 4.31 25.06 7.45
C SER A 99 2.97 25.78 7.74
N SER A 100 2.33 26.40 6.75
CA SER A 100 0.99 27.01 6.93
C SER A 100 -0.13 25.98 7.09
N GLY A 101 0.19 24.69 7.03
CA GLY A 101 -0.79 23.62 7.19
C GLY A 101 -1.54 23.23 5.91
N LYS A 102 -1.02 23.57 4.72
CA LYS A 102 -1.60 23.16 3.42
C LYS A 102 -1.90 21.65 3.35
N THR A 103 -1.01 20.84 3.93
CA THR A 103 -1.20 19.38 3.93
C THR A 103 -2.49 18.95 4.62
N GLU A 104 -2.94 19.65 5.67
CA GLU A 104 -4.22 19.33 6.33
C GLU A 104 -5.41 19.65 5.44
N VAL A 105 -5.33 20.75 4.67
CA VAL A 105 -6.35 21.08 3.67
C VAL A 105 -6.39 20.01 2.57
N TYR A 106 -5.23 19.58 2.07
CA TYR A 106 -5.17 18.50 1.07
C TYR A 106 -5.73 17.17 1.61
N ILE A 107 -5.42 16.82 2.87
CA ILE A 107 -5.99 15.61 3.49
C ILE A 107 -7.52 15.69 3.52
N ALA A 108 -8.08 16.85 3.85
CA ALA A 108 -9.54 17.04 3.87
C ALA A 108 -10.16 16.88 2.49
N LEU A 109 -9.58 17.51 1.47
CA LEU A 109 -10.04 17.41 0.08
C LEU A 109 -9.95 15.97 -0.44
N ILE A 110 -8.84 15.25 -0.12
CA ILE A 110 -8.67 13.84 -0.50
C ILE A 110 -9.79 13.00 0.12
N GLU A 111 -10.04 13.14 1.43
CA GLU A 111 -11.11 12.37 2.10
C GLU A 111 -12.48 12.59 1.44
N GLU A 112 -12.80 13.82 1.07
CA GLU A 112 -14.06 14.11 0.38
C GLU A 112 -14.16 13.45 -0.99
N MET A 113 -13.06 13.45 -1.77
CA MET A 113 -13.05 12.77 -3.07
C MET A 113 -13.16 11.25 -2.91
N LEU A 114 -12.45 10.68 -1.95
CA LEU A 114 -12.54 9.25 -1.65
C LEU A 114 -13.95 8.84 -1.16
N ALA A 115 -14.60 9.69 -0.40
CA ALA A 115 -15.99 9.47 0.05
C ALA A 115 -16.99 9.47 -1.11
N GLN A 116 -16.68 10.16 -2.22
CA GLN A 116 -17.45 10.15 -3.46
C GLN A 116 -17.10 8.98 -4.39
N GLY A 117 -16.23 8.05 -3.96
CA GLY A 117 -15.79 6.92 -4.77
C GLY A 117 -14.80 7.30 -5.87
N LYS A 118 -14.21 8.49 -5.83
CA LYS A 118 -13.21 8.93 -6.80
C LYS A 118 -11.81 8.51 -6.38
N GLN A 119 -10.93 8.38 -7.36
CA GLN A 119 -9.50 8.23 -7.14
C GLN A 119 -8.82 9.59 -7.03
N VAL A 120 -7.74 9.65 -6.27
CA VAL A 120 -6.94 10.87 -6.10
C VAL A 120 -5.47 10.58 -6.40
N LEU A 121 -4.88 11.39 -7.24
CA LEU A 121 -3.45 11.40 -7.52
C LEU A 121 -2.81 12.62 -6.83
N TYR A 122 -2.05 12.38 -5.76
CA TYR A 122 -1.31 13.42 -5.06
C TYR A 122 0.14 13.45 -5.55
N LEU A 123 0.44 14.39 -6.42
CA LEU A 123 1.77 14.56 -6.99
C LEU A 123 2.65 15.48 -6.16
N VAL A 124 3.87 15.02 -5.93
CA VAL A 124 4.91 15.81 -5.27
C VAL A 124 6.22 15.73 -6.05
N PRO A 125 7.08 16.78 -5.99
CA PRO A 125 8.45 16.66 -6.49
C PRO A 125 9.18 15.52 -5.79
N GLU A 126 10.09 14.84 -6.48
CA GLU A 126 10.80 13.67 -5.95
C GLU A 126 11.55 13.97 -4.64
N ILE A 127 12.14 15.16 -4.53
CA ILE A 127 12.80 15.66 -3.31
C ILE A 127 11.83 15.90 -2.14
N ALA A 128 10.56 16.12 -2.42
CA ALA A 128 9.53 16.37 -1.42
C ALA A 128 8.82 15.08 -0.96
N LEU A 129 9.03 13.95 -1.65
CA LEU A 129 8.54 12.64 -1.25
C LEU A 129 9.38 12.10 -0.09
N THR A 130 9.23 12.70 1.06
CA THR A 130 9.97 12.35 2.27
C THR A 130 9.24 11.25 3.04
N THR A 131 10.01 10.50 3.84
CA THR A 131 9.43 9.52 4.79
C THR A 131 8.40 10.18 5.70
N GLN A 132 8.63 11.44 6.11
CA GLN A 132 7.72 12.18 6.96
C GLN A 132 6.34 12.40 6.29
N LEU A 133 6.31 12.82 5.03
CA LEU A 133 5.06 13.03 4.29
C LEU A 133 4.33 11.69 4.09
N THR A 134 5.05 10.67 3.64
CA THR A 134 4.50 9.32 3.43
C THR A 134 3.92 8.74 4.73
N THR A 135 4.66 8.85 5.85
CA THR A 135 4.17 8.39 7.16
C THR A 135 2.94 9.18 7.62
N ARG A 136 2.93 10.50 7.41
CA ARG A 136 1.80 11.35 7.81
C ARG A 136 0.53 10.98 7.06
N LEU A 137 0.59 10.84 5.75
CA LEU A 137 -0.55 10.42 4.93
C LEU A 137 -0.93 8.96 5.20
N GLY A 138 0.05 8.09 5.37
CA GLY A 138 -0.18 6.68 5.70
C GLY A 138 -0.93 6.47 7.01
N ARG A 139 -0.72 7.34 8.01
CA ARG A 139 -1.48 7.30 9.27
C ARG A 139 -2.95 7.65 9.10
N VAL A 140 -3.30 8.44 8.08
CA VAL A 140 -4.69 8.82 7.81
C VAL A 140 -5.36 7.83 6.86
N PHE A 141 -4.66 7.47 5.79
CA PHE A 141 -5.26 6.70 4.69
C PHE A 141 -4.97 5.20 4.74
N GLY A 142 -3.92 4.79 5.47
CA GLY A 142 -3.58 3.39 5.65
C GLY A 142 -3.38 2.64 4.33
N SER A 143 -3.98 1.46 4.23
CA SER A 143 -3.94 0.60 3.04
C SER A 143 -4.62 1.18 1.80
N ARG A 144 -5.42 2.25 1.96
CA ARG A 144 -6.04 2.96 0.82
C ARG A 144 -5.04 3.77 0.01
N MET A 145 -3.81 3.95 0.50
CA MET A 145 -2.77 4.74 -0.15
C MET A 145 -1.69 3.86 -0.77
N GLY A 146 -1.50 3.98 -2.07
CA GLY A 146 -0.32 3.49 -2.78
C GLY A 146 0.75 4.59 -2.87
N VAL A 147 2.03 4.20 -2.85
CA VAL A 147 3.16 5.13 -3.01
C VAL A 147 3.95 4.75 -4.26
N TYR A 148 4.17 5.71 -5.17
CA TYR A 148 4.87 5.48 -6.42
C TYR A 148 6.00 6.49 -6.65
N HIS A 149 7.23 6.00 -6.78
CA HIS A 149 8.41 6.82 -7.08
C HIS A 149 9.51 6.01 -7.78
N THR A 150 10.50 6.67 -8.32
CA THR A 150 11.56 6.05 -9.14
C THR A 150 12.47 5.07 -8.38
N LYS A 151 12.57 5.21 -7.05
CA LYS A 151 13.40 4.34 -6.20
C LYS A 151 12.70 3.04 -5.77
N ILE A 152 11.44 2.85 -6.13
CA ILE A 152 10.74 1.58 -5.88
C ILE A 152 11.28 0.54 -6.87
N PRO A 153 11.57 -0.70 -6.42
CA PRO A 153 11.96 -1.79 -7.30
C PRO A 153 10.96 -2.00 -8.44
N ASP A 154 11.44 -2.40 -9.60
CA ASP A 154 10.58 -2.60 -10.79
C ASP A 154 9.44 -3.60 -10.52
N ALA A 155 9.71 -4.64 -9.74
CA ALA A 155 8.69 -5.63 -9.36
C ALA A 155 7.54 -5.00 -8.56
N GLU A 156 7.83 -4.10 -7.60
CA GLU A 156 6.81 -3.39 -6.83
C GLU A 156 6.03 -2.39 -7.70
N ARG A 157 6.71 -1.76 -8.69
CA ARG A 157 6.03 -0.86 -9.64
C ARG A 157 5.04 -1.61 -10.53
N VAL A 158 5.42 -2.79 -11.01
CA VAL A 158 4.54 -3.68 -11.80
C VAL A 158 3.36 -4.14 -10.93
N GLU A 159 3.61 -4.52 -9.69
CA GLU A 159 2.57 -4.95 -8.77
C GLU A 159 1.56 -3.82 -8.49
N LEU A 160 2.04 -2.60 -8.22
CA LEU A 160 1.18 -1.43 -8.04
C LEU A 160 0.37 -1.12 -9.31
N TRP A 161 1.00 -1.23 -10.49
CA TRP A 161 0.33 -1.01 -11.77
C TRP A 161 -0.79 -2.04 -12.00
N ARG A 162 -0.51 -3.32 -11.74
CA ARG A 162 -1.52 -4.40 -11.81
C ARG A 162 -2.64 -4.20 -10.79
N HIS A 163 -2.29 -3.77 -9.58
CA HIS A 163 -3.28 -3.49 -8.55
C HIS A 163 -4.21 -2.35 -8.96
N GLN A 164 -3.71 -1.33 -9.66
CA GLN A 164 -4.55 -0.26 -10.19
C GLN A 164 -5.50 -0.70 -11.32
N LEU A 165 -5.22 -1.82 -11.98
CA LEU A 165 -6.11 -2.45 -12.96
C LEU A 165 -7.14 -3.39 -12.34
N SER A 166 -6.99 -3.76 -11.07
CA SER A 166 -7.90 -4.66 -10.38
C SER A 166 -9.26 -4.02 -10.08
N ASP A 167 -10.21 -4.83 -9.63
CA ASP A 167 -11.54 -4.35 -9.19
C ASP A 167 -11.48 -3.50 -7.91
N GLN A 168 -10.38 -3.52 -7.19
CA GLN A 168 -10.17 -2.76 -5.95
C GLN A 168 -8.85 -1.98 -6.01
N PRO A 169 -8.73 -0.98 -6.90
CA PRO A 169 -7.52 -0.18 -7.00
C PRO A 169 -7.30 0.68 -5.75
N ASN A 170 -6.06 1.11 -5.50
CA ASN A 170 -5.80 2.10 -4.48
C ASN A 170 -6.54 3.41 -4.83
N PRO A 171 -7.44 3.88 -3.98
CA PRO A 171 -8.16 5.11 -4.25
C PRO A 171 -7.30 6.37 -4.12
N LEU A 172 -6.17 6.29 -3.41
CA LEU A 172 -5.17 7.37 -3.30
C LEU A 172 -3.81 6.89 -3.76
N ILE A 173 -3.20 7.61 -4.69
CA ILE A 173 -1.79 7.43 -5.06
C ILE A 173 -1.00 8.68 -4.68
N LEU A 174 -0.01 8.50 -3.81
CA LEU A 174 1.03 9.49 -3.55
C LEU A 174 2.21 9.20 -4.46
N GLY A 175 2.54 10.12 -5.36
CA GLY A 175 3.58 9.83 -6.32
C GLY A 175 4.32 11.04 -6.87
N VAL A 176 5.33 10.72 -7.68
CA VAL A 176 6.09 11.70 -8.46
C VAL A 176 5.52 11.79 -9.88
N ARG A 177 6.08 12.66 -10.72
CA ARG A 177 5.57 12.91 -12.09
C ARG A 177 5.25 11.66 -12.90
N SER A 178 6.06 10.60 -12.78
CA SER A 178 5.83 9.35 -13.52
C SER A 178 4.55 8.60 -13.10
N SER A 179 3.96 8.92 -11.96
CA SER A 179 2.71 8.31 -11.49
C SER A 179 1.50 8.64 -12.37
N ILE A 180 1.58 9.68 -13.21
CA ILE A 180 0.50 10.05 -14.14
C ILE A 180 0.20 8.94 -15.17
N PHE A 181 1.15 8.04 -15.40
CA PHE A 181 1.00 6.92 -16.34
C PHE A 181 0.34 5.68 -15.70
N LEU A 182 0.01 5.71 -14.42
CA LEU A 182 -0.75 4.63 -13.79
C LEU A 182 -2.17 4.57 -14.35
N PRO A 183 -2.77 3.37 -14.44
CA PRO A 183 -4.08 3.18 -15.04
C PRO A 183 -5.19 3.54 -14.04
N PHE A 184 -5.48 4.83 -13.89
CA PHE A 184 -6.62 5.29 -13.10
C PHE A 184 -7.93 5.00 -13.82
N GLN A 185 -8.96 4.63 -13.05
CA GLN A 185 -10.29 4.29 -13.57
C GLN A 185 -11.30 5.41 -13.33
N ASN A 186 -11.15 6.17 -12.24
CA ASN A 186 -12.08 7.22 -11.82
C ASN A 186 -11.34 8.38 -11.12
N LEU A 187 -10.41 9.02 -11.83
CA LEU A 187 -9.62 10.14 -11.33
C LEU A 187 -10.43 11.44 -11.32
#